data_dcc0209dbf8e16e1b9d42433c11654c6
#
_entry.id   dcc0209dbf8e16e1b9d42433c11654c6
#
_cell.length_a   1.000
_cell.length_b   1.000
_cell.length_c   1.000
_cell.angle_alpha   90.00
_cell.angle_beta   90.00
_cell.angle_gamma   90.00
#
_symmetry.space_group_name_H-M   'P 1'
#
loop_
_entity.id
_entity.type
_entity.pdbx_description
1 polymer ?
#
loop_
_entity_poly.entity_id
_entity_poly.type
_entity_poly.pdbx_seq_one_letter_code
_entity_poly.pdbx_strand_id
1 'polypeptide(L)'
;MARVTRPLRILFCTPQIPNNTGSTMRLAAVTGAELHLARPFGFDMDDTKLRRAGLDYRDDAATFVHASLDAAYAALLPARVFAFTAHAETAYTDIDYQPGDVLLFGPEDHGLAPEVLDDPRVTERV
;
A
#
# COMPACT_ATOMS: atom_id res chain seq x y z
N MET A 1 24.50 1.82 19.36
CA MET A 1 23.94 0.67 18.66
C MET A 1 22.88 1.12 17.67
N ALA A 2 23.04 0.75 16.44
CA ALA A 2 22.09 1.14 15.42
C ALA A 2 20.75 0.40 15.63
N ARG A 3 19.67 1.15 15.68
CA ARG A 3 18.34 0.61 15.81
C ARG A 3 17.80 0.26 14.44
N VAL A 4 17.48 -1.00 14.20
CA VAL A 4 16.83 -1.39 12.96
C VAL A 4 15.36 -0.97 13.06
N THR A 5 14.97 -0.01 12.24
CA THR A 5 13.59 0.47 12.17
C THR A 5 12.97 -0.10 10.91
N ARG A 6 11.86 -0.86 11.08
CA ARG A 6 11.10 -1.33 9.94
C ARG A 6 10.40 -0.15 9.27
N PRO A 7 10.40 -0.05 7.94
CA PRO A 7 9.67 1.02 7.28
C PRO A 7 8.16 0.85 7.43
N LEU A 8 7.43 1.94 7.24
CA LEU A 8 5.99 1.84 6.97
C LEU A 8 5.81 1.15 5.63
N ARG A 9 4.75 0.38 5.50
CA ARG A 9 4.44 -0.37 4.30
C ARG A 9 3.10 0.08 3.76
N ILE A 10 3.11 0.57 2.54
CA ILE A 10 1.89 0.99 1.83
C ILE A 10 1.44 -0.18 0.99
N LEU A 11 0.20 -0.62 1.16
CA LEU A 11 -0.38 -1.73 0.40
C LEU A 11 -1.56 -1.24 -0.42
N PHE A 12 -1.43 -1.30 -1.74
CA PHE A 12 -2.50 -0.99 -2.68
C PHE A 12 -3.21 -2.28 -3.09
N CYS A 13 -4.48 -2.37 -2.75
CA CYS A 13 -5.34 -3.46 -3.18
C CYS A 13 -5.93 -3.12 -4.54
N THR A 14 -5.55 -3.86 -5.57
CA THR A 14 -6.05 -3.73 -6.95
C THR A 14 -6.00 -2.30 -7.50
N PRO A 15 -4.81 -1.64 -7.54
CA PRO A 15 -4.72 -0.28 -8.06
C PRO A 15 -5.11 -0.21 -9.53
N GLN A 16 -5.78 0.89 -9.93
CA GLN A 16 -6.36 1.05 -11.26
C GLN A 16 -5.68 2.15 -12.07
N ILE A 17 -5.08 3.13 -11.43
CA ILE A 17 -4.54 4.32 -12.09
C ILE A 17 -3.01 4.30 -12.02
N PRO A 18 -2.32 4.12 -13.16
CA PRO A 18 -0.86 3.96 -13.16
C PRO A 18 -0.12 5.20 -12.66
N ASN A 19 -0.63 6.40 -12.91
CA ASN A 19 0.01 7.63 -12.43
C ASN A 19 0.05 7.69 -10.90
N ASN A 20 -1.01 7.23 -10.23
CA ASN A 20 -1.07 7.23 -8.76
C ASN A 20 -0.06 6.25 -8.18
N THR A 21 0.05 5.07 -8.78
CA THR A 21 1.05 4.07 -8.36
C THR A 21 2.46 4.60 -8.58
N GLY A 22 2.73 5.21 -9.73
CA GLY A 22 4.04 5.77 -10.03
C GLY A 22 4.42 6.90 -9.08
N SER A 23 3.48 7.78 -8.76
CA SER A 23 3.72 8.87 -7.79
C SER A 23 4.03 8.32 -6.40
N THR A 24 3.36 7.24 -6.00
CA THR A 24 3.61 6.61 -4.71
C THR A 24 4.97 5.90 -4.69
N MET A 25 5.41 5.33 -5.81
CA MET A 25 6.78 4.80 -5.92
C MET A 25 7.81 5.89 -5.63
N ARG A 26 7.60 7.10 -6.12
CA ARG A 26 8.50 8.23 -5.87
C ARG A 26 8.51 8.61 -4.39
N LEU A 27 7.34 8.69 -3.77
CA LEU A 27 7.23 8.96 -2.34
C LEU A 27 7.91 7.87 -1.50
N ALA A 28 7.74 6.62 -1.86
CA ALA A 28 8.38 5.51 -1.16
C ALA A 28 9.91 5.62 -1.25
N ALA A 29 10.45 5.94 -2.42
CA ALA A 29 11.88 6.12 -2.59
C ALA A 29 12.44 7.25 -1.70
N VAL A 30 11.70 8.36 -1.59
CA VAL A 30 12.13 9.52 -0.81
C VAL A 30 12.00 9.28 0.69
N THR A 31 10.93 8.61 1.13
CA THR A 31 10.60 8.44 2.55
C THR A 31 11.16 7.18 3.16
N GLY A 32 11.64 6.24 2.35
CA GLY A 32 12.09 4.93 2.81
C GLY A 32 10.96 3.94 3.09
N ALA A 33 9.71 4.29 2.78
CA ALA A 33 8.59 3.37 2.91
C ALA A 33 8.66 2.28 1.83
N GLU A 34 8.04 1.13 2.09
CA GLU A 34 7.85 0.08 1.09
C GLU A 34 6.49 0.25 0.42
N LEU A 35 6.43 -0.01 -0.89
CA LEU A 35 5.18 -0.05 -1.62
C LEU A 35 4.88 -1.49 -2.05
N HIS A 36 3.72 -1.98 -1.66
CA HIS A 36 3.25 -3.31 -2.00
C HIS A 36 1.99 -3.18 -2.85
N LEU A 37 1.95 -3.94 -3.94
CA LEU A 37 0.85 -3.90 -4.92
C LEU A 37 0.23 -5.28 -5.01
N ALA A 38 -1.06 -5.39 -4.73
CA ALA A 38 -1.80 -6.65 -4.85
C ALA A 38 -2.60 -6.67 -6.15
N ARG A 39 -2.37 -7.70 -6.96
CA ARG A 39 -3.11 -7.91 -8.22
C ARG A 39 -4.57 -8.27 -7.95
N PRO A 40 -5.49 -8.09 -8.90
CA PRO A 40 -5.24 -7.59 -10.27
C PRO A 40 -5.10 -6.06 -10.34
N PHE A 41 -4.43 -5.59 -11.40
CA PHE A 41 -4.28 -4.16 -11.65
C PHE A 41 -5.20 -3.72 -12.80
N GLY A 42 -5.61 -2.45 -12.77
CA GLY A 42 -6.28 -1.82 -13.89
C GLY A 42 -5.32 -1.38 -15.00
N PHE A 43 -4.03 -1.72 -14.90
CA PHE A 43 -3.00 -1.34 -15.86
C PHE A 43 -1.90 -2.41 -15.90
N ASP A 44 -1.02 -2.31 -16.91
CA ASP A 44 0.17 -3.15 -17.02
C ASP A 44 1.33 -2.46 -16.28
N MET A 45 2.19 -3.23 -15.63
CA MET A 45 3.41 -2.70 -14.99
C MET A 45 4.38 -2.06 -15.98
N ASP A 46 4.25 -2.40 -17.26
CA ASP A 46 5.01 -1.76 -18.34
C ASP A 46 4.29 -0.56 -18.96
N ASP A 47 3.15 -0.15 -18.39
CA ASP A 47 2.40 1.00 -18.86
C ASP A 47 3.26 2.26 -18.91
N THR A 48 3.16 3.01 -20.02
CA THR A 48 3.96 4.22 -20.21
C THR A 48 3.71 5.27 -19.13
N LYS A 49 2.46 5.40 -18.69
CA LYS A 49 2.11 6.37 -17.64
C LYS A 49 2.74 6.01 -16.31
N LEU A 50 2.76 4.73 -15.97
CA LEU A 50 3.42 4.24 -14.78
C LEU A 50 4.92 4.53 -14.85
N ARG A 51 5.54 4.23 -15.97
CA ARG A 51 6.98 4.46 -16.19
C ARG A 51 7.34 5.93 -16.12
N ARG A 52 6.53 6.81 -16.68
CA ARG A 52 6.76 8.26 -16.59
C ARG A 52 6.66 8.78 -15.17
N ALA A 53 5.66 8.32 -14.43
CA ALA A 53 5.43 8.80 -13.06
C ALA A 53 6.49 8.31 -12.09
N GLY A 54 6.99 7.08 -12.26
CA GLY A 54 7.92 6.45 -11.33
C GLY A 54 9.29 6.09 -11.90
N LEU A 55 9.60 6.52 -13.14
CA LEU A 55 10.76 6.04 -13.89
C LEU A 55 12.08 6.17 -13.14
N ASP A 56 12.36 7.35 -12.63
CA ASP A 56 13.65 7.65 -11.99
C ASP A 56 13.76 7.01 -10.60
N TYR A 57 12.68 6.50 -10.07
CA TYR A 57 12.60 5.98 -8.71
C TYR A 57 12.27 4.49 -8.65
N ARG A 58 12.00 3.86 -9.79
CA ARG A 58 11.51 2.50 -9.89
C ARG A 58 12.50 1.49 -9.29
N ASP A 59 13.79 1.69 -9.53
CA ASP A 59 14.85 0.82 -9.02
C ASP A 59 15.25 1.18 -7.58
N ASP A 60 14.98 2.41 -7.17
CA ASP A 60 15.32 2.90 -5.83
C ASP A 60 14.20 2.64 -4.82
N ALA A 61 12.96 2.56 -5.28
CA ALA A 61 11.83 2.29 -4.42
C ALA A 61 11.74 0.80 -4.10
N ALA A 62 11.52 0.47 -2.83
CA ALA A 62 11.20 -0.90 -2.43
C ALA A 62 9.75 -1.18 -2.83
N THR A 63 9.57 -1.67 -4.06
CA THR A 63 8.25 -1.98 -4.63
C THR A 63 8.13 -3.49 -4.84
N PHE A 64 7.08 -4.07 -4.27
CA PHE A 64 6.83 -5.51 -4.27
C PHE A 64 5.46 -5.79 -4.86
N VAL A 65 5.37 -6.73 -5.80
CA VAL A 65 4.11 -7.13 -6.43
C VAL A 65 3.69 -8.49 -5.89
N HIS A 66 2.44 -8.58 -5.46
CA HIS A 66 1.85 -9.80 -4.93
C HIS A 66 0.75 -10.30 -5.86
N ALA A 67 0.61 -11.62 -5.95
CA ALA A 67 -0.38 -12.24 -6.84
C ALA A 67 -1.83 -11.93 -6.44
N SER A 68 -2.05 -11.62 -5.17
CA SER A 68 -3.38 -11.31 -4.61
C SER A 68 -3.22 -10.58 -3.29
N LEU A 69 -4.32 -10.09 -2.73
CA LEU A 69 -4.32 -9.52 -1.39
C LEU A 69 -3.94 -10.58 -0.34
N ASP A 70 -4.41 -11.81 -0.49
CA ASP A 70 -4.04 -12.90 0.42
C ASP A 70 -2.54 -13.18 0.37
N ALA A 71 -1.94 -13.16 -0.81
CA ALA A 71 -0.49 -13.35 -0.96
C ALA A 71 0.27 -12.20 -0.29
N ALA A 72 -0.21 -10.97 -0.41
CA ALA A 72 0.38 -9.82 0.26
C ALA A 72 0.32 -10.00 1.78
N TYR A 73 -0.81 -10.37 2.33
CA TYR A 73 -0.94 -10.63 3.76
C TYR A 73 -0.01 -11.75 4.24
N ALA A 74 0.13 -12.81 3.44
CA ALA A 74 1.05 -13.89 3.79
C ALA A 74 2.50 -13.42 3.92
N ALA A 75 2.89 -12.43 3.12
CA ALA A 75 4.23 -11.85 3.16
C ALA A 75 4.40 -10.81 4.27
N LEU A 76 3.35 -10.06 4.62
CA LEU A 76 3.44 -8.89 5.48
C LEU A 76 3.08 -9.18 6.95
N LEU A 77 2.22 -10.14 7.21
CA LEU A 77 1.78 -10.43 8.57
C LEU A 77 2.77 -11.37 9.30
N PRO A 78 2.91 -11.25 10.62
CA PRO A 78 2.10 -10.40 11.51
C PRO A 78 2.49 -8.92 11.43
N ALA A 79 1.47 -8.06 11.40
CA ALA A 79 1.62 -6.61 11.43
C ALA A 79 0.24 -6.00 11.71
N ARG A 80 0.23 -4.76 12.15
CA ARG A 80 -1.02 -4.01 12.21
C ARG A 80 -1.36 -3.54 10.80
N VAL A 81 -2.63 -3.69 10.41
CA VAL A 81 -3.14 -3.27 9.11
C VAL A 81 -4.23 -2.23 9.32
N PHE A 82 -3.99 -1.03 8.80
CA PHE A 82 -4.94 0.07 8.87
C PHE A 82 -5.58 0.24 7.49
N ALA A 83 -6.87 -0.04 7.40
CA ALA A 83 -7.62 0.07 6.15
C ALA A 83 -8.20 1.47 6.01
N PHE A 84 -7.79 2.19 4.97
CA PHE A 84 -8.25 3.56 4.72
C PHE A 84 -9.56 3.53 3.96
N THR A 85 -10.59 4.12 4.54
CA THR A 85 -11.93 4.18 3.97
C THR A 85 -12.64 5.47 4.39
N ALA A 86 -13.49 5.99 3.51
CA ALA A 86 -14.29 7.16 3.81
C ALA A 86 -15.36 6.90 4.89
N HIS A 87 -15.62 5.64 5.22
CA HIS A 87 -16.64 5.24 6.19
C HIS A 87 -16.07 4.88 7.57
N ALA A 88 -14.84 5.26 7.84
CA ALA A 88 -14.22 5.00 9.13
C ALA A 88 -14.70 5.98 10.19
N GLU A 89 -14.81 5.50 11.43
CA GLU A 89 -15.13 6.35 12.58
C GLU A 89 -13.86 6.97 13.19
N THR A 90 -12.72 6.30 13.02
CA THR A 90 -11.43 6.77 13.55
C THR A 90 -10.72 7.63 12.51
N ALA A 91 -10.30 8.82 12.89
CA ALA A 91 -9.50 9.67 12.01
C ALA A 91 -8.09 9.09 11.87
N TYR A 92 -7.56 9.10 10.63
CA TYR A 92 -6.21 8.57 10.38
C TYR A 92 -5.13 9.33 11.18
N THR A 93 -5.40 10.57 11.53
CA THR A 93 -4.49 11.40 12.34
C THR A 93 -4.48 11.02 13.83
N ASP A 94 -5.45 10.24 14.29
CA ASP A 94 -5.52 9.79 15.68
C ASP A 94 -4.75 8.49 15.93
N ILE A 95 -4.13 7.93 14.90
CA ILE A 95 -3.36 6.70 15.00
C ILE A 95 -1.89 7.02 15.30
N ASP A 96 -1.34 6.35 16.28
CA ASP A 96 0.09 6.37 16.55
C ASP A 96 0.74 5.23 15.76
N TYR A 97 1.14 5.52 14.53
CA TYR A 97 1.72 4.53 13.64
C TYR A 97 3.08 4.07 14.14
N GLN A 98 3.30 2.77 14.03
CA GLN A 98 4.53 2.13 14.50
C GLN A 98 5.33 1.60 13.30
N PRO A 99 6.64 1.41 13.45
CA PRO A 99 7.45 0.77 12.42
C PRO A 99 6.87 -0.60 12.03
N GLY A 100 6.78 -0.84 10.73
CA GLY A 100 6.24 -2.08 10.20
C GLY A 100 4.72 -2.11 10.02
N ASP A 101 4.01 -1.05 10.39
CA ASP A 101 2.57 -0.96 10.13
C ASP A 101 2.28 -0.97 8.64
N VAL A 102 1.13 -1.54 8.27
CA VAL A 102 0.65 -1.61 6.89
C VAL A 102 -0.51 -0.63 6.72
N LEU A 103 -0.39 0.24 5.74
CA LEU A 103 -1.44 1.19 5.36
C LEU A 103 -2.10 0.67 4.09
N LEU A 104 -3.32 0.17 4.21
CA LEU A 104 -4.06 -0.49 3.12
C LEU A 104 -5.01 0.49 2.45
N PHE A 105 -4.88 0.60 1.13
CA PHE A 105 -5.73 1.45 0.29
C PHE A 105 -6.39 0.60 -0.79
N GLY A 106 -7.64 0.94 -1.12
CA GLY A 106 -8.38 0.29 -2.18
C GLY A 106 -8.18 0.93 -3.55
N PRO A 107 -8.88 0.39 -4.57
CA PRO A 107 -8.91 1.01 -5.89
C PRO A 107 -9.33 2.47 -5.81
N GLU A 108 -8.68 3.33 -6.59
CA GLU A 108 -8.86 4.79 -6.52
C GLU A 108 -10.28 5.22 -6.88
N ASP A 109 -10.96 4.43 -7.71
CA ASP A 109 -12.28 4.78 -8.22
C ASP A 109 -13.43 4.41 -7.28
N HIS A 110 -13.26 3.42 -6.40
CA HIS A 110 -14.38 2.98 -5.54
C HIS A 110 -13.97 2.49 -4.13
N GLY A 111 -12.69 2.55 -3.79
CA GLY A 111 -12.22 2.19 -2.45
C GLY A 111 -12.24 0.69 -2.15
N LEU A 112 -12.03 0.35 -0.89
CA LEU A 112 -11.98 -1.04 -0.43
C LEU A 112 -13.36 -1.67 -0.37
N ALA A 113 -13.47 -2.91 -0.87
CA ALA A 113 -14.70 -3.67 -0.82
C ALA A 113 -15.08 -4.02 0.63
N PRO A 114 -16.38 -4.20 0.93
CA PRO A 114 -16.81 -4.58 2.28
C PRO A 114 -16.15 -5.85 2.80
N GLU A 115 -15.94 -6.85 1.95
CA GLU A 115 -15.28 -8.10 2.33
C GLU A 115 -13.84 -7.88 2.79
N VAL A 116 -13.16 -6.90 2.20
CA VAL A 116 -11.79 -6.54 2.60
C VAL A 116 -11.81 -5.80 3.94
N LEU A 117 -12.74 -4.87 4.11
CA LEU A 117 -12.89 -4.10 5.34
C LEU A 117 -13.28 -4.97 6.53
N ASP A 118 -14.08 -6.01 6.31
CA ASP A 118 -14.56 -6.91 7.36
C ASP A 118 -13.58 -8.05 7.67
N ASP A 119 -12.47 -8.14 6.92
CA ASP A 119 -11.47 -9.17 7.13
C ASP A 119 -10.83 -9.04 8.51
N PRO A 120 -10.75 -10.13 9.30
CA PRO A 120 -10.16 -10.07 10.64
C PRO A 120 -8.66 -9.70 10.64
N ARG A 121 -7.98 -9.77 9.51
CA ARG A 121 -6.58 -9.32 9.38
C ARG A 121 -6.44 -7.80 9.40
N VAL A 122 -7.52 -7.07 9.16
CA VAL A 122 -7.56 -5.61 9.31
C VAL A 122 -7.63 -5.27 10.79
N THR A 123 -6.66 -4.49 11.26
CA THR A 123 -6.60 -4.08 12.67
C THR A 123 -7.64 -3.01 12.97
N GLU A 124 -7.73 -2.01 12.10
CA GLU A 124 -8.64 -0.88 12.28
C GLU A 124 -8.94 -0.20 10.95
N ARG A 125 -10.13 0.36 10.83
CA ARG A 125 -10.52 1.24 9.71
C ARG A 125 -10.23 2.69 10.10
N VAL A 126 -9.64 3.42 9.18
CA VAL A 126 -9.27 4.82 9.41
C VAL A 126 -9.62 5.76 8.26
#